data_fc7902aa3516e8ac9bb69b5f1fd390d3
#
_entry.id   fc7902aa3516e8ac9bb69b5f1fd390d3
#
_cell.length_a   1.000
_cell.length_b   1.000
_cell.length_c   1.000
_cell.angle_alpha   90.00
_cell.angle_beta   90.00
_cell.angle_gamma   90.00
#
_symmetry.space_group_name_H-M   'P 1'
#
loop_
_entity.id
_entity.type
_entity.pdbx_description
1 polymer ?
#
loop_
_entity_poly.entity_id
_entity_poly.type
_entity_poly.pdbx_seq_one_letter_code
_entity_poly.pdbx_strand_id
1 'polypeptide(L)'
;DAYKRVLVGQYEDAGEEKAEAEAENPSALEYGNGQAQILEYYMTDDRGVRTCAIIKGSEFTIHMKVKFTEKIPAPIFAFSIKNVLGVEITGTNTMIEKAFLEGVEPGQVKEITFTQKMSLQGGEYLLSLGVTGYRGETFEVYHRLYDILNISVVSDKNTVGYYDMDSKVTVSEGR
;
A
#
# COMPACT_ATOMS: atom_id res chain seq x y z
N ASP A 1 16.12 14.68 -5.84
CA ASP A 1 14.96 13.85 -6.09
C ASP A 1 14.11 13.70 -4.83
N ALA A 2 12.84 14.10 -4.90
CA ALA A 2 11.92 14.09 -3.77
C ALA A 2 11.70 12.68 -3.20
N TYR A 3 11.66 11.66 -4.03
CA TYR A 3 11.45 10.27 -3.60
C TYR A 3 12.63 9.75 -2.78
N LYS A 4 13.85 9.98 -3.23
CA LYS A 4 15.04 9.58 -2.50
C LYS A 4 15.17 10.29 -1.17
N ARG A 5 14.79 11.55 -1.10
CA ARG A 5 14.81 12.31 0.15
C ARG A 5 13.80 11.77 1.15
N VAL A 6 12.60 11.41 0.70
CA VAL A 6 11.59 10.78 1.54
C VAL A 6 12.08 9.46 2.11
N LEU A 7 12.67 8.61 1.28
CA LEU A 7 13.23 7.33 1.71
C LEU A 7 14.33 7.50 2.75
N VAL A 8 15.25 8.45 2.54
CA VAL A 8 16.32 8.74 3.51
C VAL A 8 15.74 9.17 4.86
N GLY A 9 14.71 10.03 4.86
CA GLY A 9 14.06 10.45 6.08
C GLY A 9 13.46 9.27 6.87
N GLN A 10 12.91 8.28 6.18
CA GLN A 10 12.38 7.08 6.83
C GLN A 10 13.47 6.23 7.48
N TYR A 11 14.64 6.14 6.87
CA TYR A 11 15.75 5.39 7.44
C TYR A 11 16.32 6.03 8.72
N GLU A 12 16.23 7.33 8.81
CA GLU A 12 16.81 8.07 9.94
C GLU A 12 15.98 8.02 11.23
N ASP A 13 14.80 7.41 11.17
CA ASP A 13 13.91 7.18 12.31
C ASP A 13 13.79 8.38 13.25
N ALA A 14 13.29 9.44 12.73
CA ALA A 14 13.20 10.71 13.45
C ALA A 14 11.94 10.86 14.33
N GLY A 15 11.27 9.78 14.67
CA GLY A 15 10.00 9.78 15.40
C GLY A 15 8.79 9.72 14.46
N GLU A 16 7.67 9.26 14.98
CA GLU A 16 6.50 8.94 14.17
C GLU A 16 5.98 10.13 13.35
N GLU A 17 5.77 11.27 13.99
CA GLU A 17 5.25 12.44 13.28
C GLU A 17 6.20 12.95 12.18
N LYS A 18 7.47 12.94 12.46
CA LYS A 18 8.47 13.38 11.48
C LYS A 18 8.60 12.36 10.36
N ALA A 19 8.59 11.08 10.68
CA ALA A 19 8.63 10.02 9.68
C ALA A 19 7.40 10.08 8.75
N GLU A 20 6.21 10.32 9.28
CA GLU A 20 4.99 10.50 8.48
C GLU A 20 5.08 11.70 7.55
N ALA A 21 5.48 12.85 8.07
CA ALA A 21 5.61 14.07 7.28
C ALA A 21 6.65 13.92 6.16
N GLU A 22 7.73 13.22 6.42
CA GLU A 22 8.80 12.97 5.44
C GLU A 22 8.42 11.87 4.44
N ALA A 23 7.53 10.96 4.81
CA ALA A 23 7.05 9.89 3.93
C ALA A 23 6.02 10.38 2.91
N GLU A 24 5.39 11.50 3.16
CA GLU A 24 4.43 12.06 2.21
C GLU A 24 5.11 12.52 0.93
N ASN A 25 4.55 12.05 -0.19
CA ASN A 25 5.02 12.47 -1.51
C ASN A 25 4.43 13.85 -1.83
N PRO A 26 5.27 14.87 -2.13
CA PRO A 26 4.76 16.19 -2.48
C PRO A 26 3.91 16.22 -3.76
N SER A 27 3.97 15.17 -4.59
CA SER A 27 3.13 15.02 -5.78
C SER A 27 1.87 14.19 -5.52
N ALA A 28 1.60 13.81 -4.27
CA ALA A 28 0.43 13.03 -3.91
C ALA A 28 -0.85 13.83 -4.19
N LEU A 29 -1.88 13.12 -4.63
CA LEU A 29 -3.19 13.68 -4.91
C LEU A 29 -4.22 13.04 -3.98
N GLU A 30 -5.16 13.86 -3.55
CA GLU A 30 -6.26 13.44 -2.70
C GLU A 30 -7.58 13.67 -3.42
N TYR A 31 -8.49 12.69 -3.32
CA TYR A 31 -9.78 12.72 -3.98
C TYR A 31 -10.82 11.97 -3.13
N GLY A 32 -12.07 12.39 -3.21
CA GLY A 32 -13.19 11.69 -2.58
C GLY A 32 -14.21 12.62 -1.96
N ASN A 33 -15.36 12.08 -1.56
CA ASN A 33 -16.46 12.84 -0.97
C ASN A 33 -16.32 13.05 0.55
N GLY A 34 -15.32 12.45 1.18
CA GLY A 34 -15.04 12.62 2.60
C GLY A 34 -15.92 11.82 3.57
N GLN A 35 -16.80 10.96 3.08
CA GLN A 35 -17.64 10.13 3.94
C GLN A 35 -16.85 9.04 4.69
N ALA A 36 -15.68 8.70 4.18
CA ALA A 36 -14.64 7.99 4.90
C ALA A 36 -13.35 8.80 4.78
N GLN A 37 -12.53 8.78 5.81
CA GLN A 37 -11.29 9.54 5.87
C GLN A 37 -10.16 8.65 6.34
N ILE A 38 -9.13 8.53 5.53
CA ILE A 38 -7.89 7.83 5.91
C ILE A 38 -7.11 8.77 6.81
N LEU A 39 -7.06 8.44 8.11
CA LEU A 39 -6.43 9.28 9.12
C LEU A 39 -4.94 9.00 9.24
N GLU A 40 -4.53 7.75 9.02
CA GLU A 40 -3.17 7.29 9.25
C GLU A 40 -2.87 6.16 8.28
N TYR A 41 -1.64 6.11 7.80
CA TYR A 41 -1.16 5.06 6.91
C TYR A 41 0.36 4.91 7.07
N TYR A 42 0.83 3.68 7.03
CA TYR A 42 2.25 3.37 7.12
C TYR A 42 2.48 1.92 6.70
N MET A 43 3.73 1.55 6.54
CA MET A 43 4.14 0.17 6.29
C MET A 43 5.04 -0.33 7.41
N THR A 44 4.99 -1.64 7.64
CA THR A 44 5.90 -2.34 8.55
C THR A 44 6.57 -3.51 7.83
N ASP A 45 7.79 -3.82 8.24
CA ASP A 45 8.52 -4.99 7.78
C ASP A 45 8.07 -6.27 8.51
N ASP A 46 8.75 -7.39 8.27
CA ASP A 46 8.44 -8.68 8.87
C ASP A 46 8.69 -8.75 10.38
N ARG A 47 9.35 -7.75 10.95
CA ARG A 47 9.58 -7.60 12.39
C ARG A 47 8.63 -6.60 13.04
N GLY A 48 7.72 -6.02 12.27
CA GLY A 48 6.81 -4.98 12.73
C GLY A 48 7.44 -3.60 12.85
N VAL A 49 8.62 -3.41 12.28
CA VAL A 49 9.29 -2.11 12.27
C VAL A 49 8.72 -1.25 11.16
N ARG A 50 8.34 -0.03 11.52
CA ARG A 50 7.80 0.96 10.56
C ARG A 50 8.89 1.41 9.60
N THR A 51 8.71 1.15 8.31
CA THR A 51 9.68 1.46 7.27
C THR A 51 9.01 1.38 5.90
N CYS A 52 9.55 2.11 4.92
CA CYS A 52 9.19 1.94 3.51
C CYS A 52 10.29 1.25 2.71
N ALA A 53 11.35 0.78 3.35
CA ALA A 53 12.40 -0.02 2.73
C ALA A 53 12.16 -1.49 3.07
N ILE A 54 11.77 -2.27 2.08
CA ILE A 54 11.38 -3.66 2.26
C ILE A 54 12.35 -4.55 1.48
N ILE A 55 12.87 -5.56 2.15
CA ILE A 55 13.76 -6.54 1.53
C ILE A 55 12.92 -7.46 0.62
N LYS A 56 13.32 -7.59 -0.63
CA LYS A 56 12.69 -8.53 -1.57
C LYS A 56 12.66 -9.93 -1.00
N GLY A 57 11.51 -10.57 -1.08
CA GLY A 57 11.29 -11.91 -0.54
C GLY A 57 10.78 -11.93 0.90
N SER A 58 10.83 -10.82 1.63
CA SER A 58 10.31 -10.74 2.98
C SER A 58 8.83 -10.33 2.99
N GLU A 59 8.18 -10.62 4.11
CA GLU A 59 6.80 -10.18 4.35
C GLU A 59 6.78 -8.73 4.77
N PHE A 60 5.76 -8.00 4.33
CA PHE A 60 5.50 -6.62 4.76
C PHE A 60 4.00 -6.40 4.90
N THR A 61 3.64 -5.38 5.65
CA THR A 61 2.25 -5.04 5.93
C THR A 61 2.00 -3.57 5.64
N ILE A 62 0.91 -3.31 4.93
CA ILE A 62 0.38 -1.96 4.70
C ILE A 62 -0.71 -1.74 5.74
N HIS A 63 -0.65 -0.62 6.46
CA HIS A 63 -1.61 -0.25 7.50
C HIS A 63 -2.35 1.00 7.08
N MET A 64 -3.66 1.02 7.32
CA MET A 64 -4.46 2.24 7.18
C MET A 64 -5.51 2.29 8.28
N LYS A 65 -5.75 3.49 8.80
CA LYS A 65 -6.75 3.78 9.80
C LYS A 65 -7.78 4.72 9.19
N VAL A 66 -9.05 4.33 9.24
CA VAL A 66 -10.12 5.02 8.53
C VAL A 66 -11.24 5.37 9.50
N LYS A 67 -11.67 6.63 9.47
CA LYS A 67 -12.84 7.12 10.19
C LYS A 67 -13.99 7.33 9.22
N PHE A 68 -15.18 6.93 9.65
CA PHE A 68 -16.41 7.09 8.86
C PHE A 68 -17.27 8.21 9.43
N THR A 69 -17.74 9.11 8.57
CA THR A 69 -18.62 10.20 8.94
C THR A 69 -20.07 9.90 8.62
N GLU A 70 -20.32 8.89 7.79
CA GLU A 70 -21.63 8.46 7.33
C GLU A 70 -21.78 6.95 7.47
N LYS A 71 -23.02 6.50 7.44
CA LYS A 71 -23.32 5.07 7.32
C LYS A 71 -22.99 4.58 5.91
N ILE A 72 -22.15 3.54 5.82
CA ILE A 72 -21.75 2.94 4.56
C ILE A 72 -22.05 1.44 4.64
N PRO A 73 -22.81 0.87 3.68
CA PRO A 73 -23.25 -0.54 3.77
C PRO A 73 -22.12 -1.55 3.71
N ALA A 74 -21.11 -1.33 2.88
CA ALA A 74 -19.98 -2.25 2.70
C ALA A 74 -18.80 -1.49 2.11
N PRO A 75 -18.02 -0.78 2.94
CA PRO A 75 -16.85 -0.08 2.42
C PRO A 75 -15.80 -1.06 1.90
N ILE A 76 -15.11 -0.64 0.85
CA ILE A 76 -14.05 -1.40 0.19
C ILE A 76 -12.75 -0.65 0.45
N PHE A 77 -11.79 -1.33 1.06
CA PHE A 77 -10.45 -0.79 1.33
C PHE A 77 -9.48 -1.36 0.30
N ALA A 78 -8.63 -0.51 -0.24
CA ALA A 78 -7.79 -0.89 -1.36
C ALA A 78 -6.39 -0.30 -1.26
N PHE A 79 -5.41 -0.99 -1.84
CA PHE A 79 -4.13 -0.41 -2.18
C PHE A 79 -3.78 -0.74 -3.62
N SER A 80 -2.93 0.08 -4.21
CA SER A 80 -2.26 -0.21 -5.47
C SER A 80 -0.81 0.27 -5.42
N ILE A 81 0.02 -0.37 -6.22
CA ILE A 81 1.44 -0.06 -6.33
C ILE A 81 1.76 0.21 -7.79
N LYS A 82 2.40 1.34 -8.06
CA LYS A 82 2.91 1.74 -9.37
C LYS A 82 4.42 1.78 -9.37
N ASN A 83 5.02 1.64 -10.54
CA ASN A 83 6.41 2.03 -10.70
C ASN A 83 6.53 3.56 -10.84
N VAL A 84 7.77 4.06 -10.90
CA VAL A 84 8.02 5.51 -11.00
C VAL A 84 7.62 6.11 -12.34
N LEU A 85 7.33 5.28 -13.34
CA LEU A 85 6.82 5.71 -14.63
C LEU A 85 5.28 5.81 -14.66
N GLY A 86 4.63 5.48 -13.55
CA GLY A 86 3.18 5.55 -13.42
C GLY A 86 2.43 4.29 -13.88
N VAL A 87 3.15 3.21 -14.18
CA VAL A 87 2.53 1.94 -14.58
C VAL A 87 2.05 1.21 -13.33
N GLU A 88 0.77 0.85 -13.29
CA GLU A 88 0.24 0.02 -12.21
C GLU A 88 0.82 -1.39 -12.30
N ILE A 89 1.46 -1.81 -11.21
CA ILE A 89 2.12 -3.10 -11.12
C ILE A 89 1.20 -4.12 -10.47
N THR A 90 0.58 -3.75 -9.37
CA THR A 90 -0.29 -4.65 -8.59
C THR A 90 -1.21 -3.85 -7.68
N GLY A 91 -2.19 -4.51 -7.15
CA GLY A 91 -3.12 -3.97 -6.18
C GLY A 91 -4.23 -4.96 -5.88
N THR A 92 -4.91 -4.73 -4.79
CA THR A 92 -6.08 -5.52 -4.41
C THR A 92 -6.97 -4.72 -3.48
N ASN A 93 -8.09 -5.31 -3.09
CA ASN A 93 -9.02 -4.70 -2.15
C ASN A 93 -9.73 -5.77 -1.31
N THR A 94 -10.42 -5.33 -0.28
CA THR A 94 -11.13 -6.21 0.64
C THR A 94 -12.27 -6.98 -0.01
N MET A 95 -12.87 -6.45 -1.06
CA MET A 95 -13.93 -7.15 -1.79
C MET A 95 -13.37 -8.33 -2.58
N ILE A 96 -12.28 -8.12 -3.32
CA ILE A 96 -11.59 -9.18 -4.08
C ILE A 96 -11.12 -10.27 -3.14
N GLU A 97 -10.52 -9.88 -2.00
CA GLU A 97 -9.99 -10.83 -1.00
C GLU A 97 -11.08 -11.39 -0.08
N LYS A 98 -12.32 -10.93 -0.20
CA LYS A 98 -13.47 -11.35 0.63
C LYS A 98 -13.21 -11.18 2.13
N ALA A 99 -12.53 -10.11 2.50
CA ALA A 99 -12.03 -9.90 3.85
C ALA A 99 -12.96 -9.08 4.74
N PHE A 100 -13.74 -8.16 4.16
CA PHE A 100 -14.66 -7.31 4.91
C PHE A 100 -15.87 -6.95 4.06
N LEU A 101 -17.06 -7.41 4.48
CA LEU A 101 -18.30 -7.23 3.73
C LEU A 101 -19.41 -6.62 4.62
N GLU A 102 -19.05 -6.06 5.77
CA GLU A 102 -19.97 -5.49 6.74
C GLU A 102 -20.11 -3.98 6.58
N GLY A 103 -21.24 -3.46 7.04
CA GLY A 103 -21.47 -2.03 7.08
C GLY A 103 -20.79 -1.33 8.25
N VAL A 104 -20.68 -0.03 8.14
CA VAL A 104 -20.14 0.83 9.21
C VAL A 104 -21.13 1.94 9.53
N GLU A 105 -21.04 2.46 10.76
CA GLU A 105 -21.86 3.55 11.26
C GLU A 105 -21.03 4.83 11.39
N PRO A 106 -21.69 6.02 11.38
CA PRO A 106 -20.98 7.28 11.59
C PRO A 106 -20.19 7.29 12.89
N GLY A 107 -18.98 7.81 12.84
CA GLY A 107 -18.07 7.92 13.99
C GLY A 107 -17.21 6.69 14.23
N GLN A 108 -17.48 5.58 13.59
CA GLN A 108 -16.62 4.39 13.71
C GLN A 108 -15.27 4.61 13.06
N VAL A 109 -14.26 3.98 13.66
CA VAL A 109 -12.89 3.95 13.16
C VAL A 109 -12.51 2.49 12.95
N LYS A 110 -11.96 2.17 11.78
CA LYS A 110 -11.45 0.83 11.45
C LYS A 110 -9.97 0.89 11.16
N GLU A 111 -9.25 -0.14 11.58
CA GLU A 111 -7.86 -0.35 11.20
C GLU A 111 -7.81 -1.52 10.22
N ILE A 112 -7.19 -1.28 9.06
CA ILE A 112 -7.11 -2.25 7.97
C ILE A 112 -5.63 -2.53 7.72
N THR A 113 -5.30 -3.81 7.56
CA THR A 113 -3.96 -4.24 7.22
C THR A 113 -3.98 -5.13 5.99
N PHE A 114 -2.98 -4.96 5.12
CA PHE A 114 -2.72 -5.86 4.00
C PHE A 114 -1.32 -6.43 4.17
N THR A 115 -1.22 -7.72 4.38
CA THR A 115 0.05 -8.41 4.60
C THR A 115 0.34 -9.33 3.42
N GLN A 116 1.53 -9.21 2.85
CA GLN A 116 1.97 -9.97 1.69
C GLN A 116 3.50 -10.06 1.63
N LYS A 117 3.98 -10.98 0.82
CA LYS A 117 5.40 -11.10 0.50
C LYS A 117 5.79 -10.07 -0.56
N MET A 118 6.96 -9.45 -0.41
CA MET A 118 7.50 -8.54 -1.41
C MET A 118 8.12 -9.32 -2.56
N SER A 119 7.36 -9.47 -3.64
CA SER A 119 7.77 -10.26 -4.82
C SER A 119 8.15 -9.39 -6.03
N LEU A 120 8.17 -8.08 -5.86
CA LEU A 120 8.56 -7.13 -6.90
C LEU A 120 10.09 -7.05 -7.01
N GLN A 121 10.57 -6.62 -8.18
CA GLN A 121 11.99 -6.40 -8.41
C GLN A 121 12.51 -5.26 -7.51
N GLY A 122 13.81 -5.27 -7.25
CA GLY A 122 14.46 -4.17 -6.55
C GLY A 122 14.25 -2.84 -7.28
N GLY A 123 13.95 -1.78 -6.55
CA GLY A 123 13.71 -0.47 -7.11
C GLY A 123 12.72 0.35 -6.30
N GLU A 124 12.23 1.42 -6.91
CA GLU A 124 11.36 2.38 -6.28
C GLU A 124 9.94 2.27 -6.84
N TYR A 125 8.96 2.34 -5.94
CA TYR A 125 7.54 2.21 -6.27
C TYR A 125 6.73 3.25 -5.50
N LEU A 126 5.49 3.45 -5.95
CA LEU A 126 4.54 4.39 -5.34
C LEU A 126 3.31 3.62 -4.87
N LEU A 127 2.93 3.86 -3.61
CA LEU A 127 1.74 3.28 -2.99
C LEU A 127 0.58 4.26 -3.06
N SER A 128 -0.59 3.78 -3.45
CA SER A 128 -1.85 4.49 -3.37
C SER A 128 -2.83 3.70 -2.50
N LEU A 129 -3.69 4.42 -1.79
CA LEU A 129 -4.69 3.84 -0.89
C LEU A 129 -6.06 4.37 -1.24
N GLY A 130 -7.09 3.59 -0.96
CA GLY A 130 -8.45 4.02 -1.24
C GLY A 130 -9.50 3.40 -0.34
N VAL A 131 -10.58 4.15 -0.14
CA VAL A 131 -11.82 3.67 0.46
C VAL A 131 -12.94 4.01 -0.51
N THR A 132 -13.62 2.99 -0.99
CA THR A 132 -14.69 3.09 -1.98
C THR A 132 -15.88 2.23 -1.54
N GLY A 133 -16.91 2.18 -2.36
CA GLY A 133 -18.03 1.29 -2.12
C GLY A 133 -19.16 1.49 -3.13
N TYR A 134 -20.23 0.74 -2.93
CA TYR A 134 -21.44 0.84 -3.74
C TYR A 134 -22.62 1.23 -2.84
N ARG A 135 -23.43 2.17 -3.32
CA ARG A 135 -24.78 2.42 -2.81
C ARG A 135 -25.76 1.96 -3.87
N GLY A 136 -26.32 0.74 -3.67
CA GLY A 136 -27.05 0.08 -4.74
C GLY A 136 -26.09 -0.26 -5.89
N GLU A 137 -26.35 0.30 -7.07
CA GLU A 137 -25.51 0.09 -8.25
C GLU A 137 -24.50 1.23 -8.47
N THR A 138 -24.56 2.29 -7.66
CA THR A 138 -23.70 3.45 -7.81
C THR A 138 -22.39 3.25 -7.07
N PHE A 139 -21.29 3.30 -7.82
CA PHE A 139 -19.94 3.28 -7.27
C PHE A 139 -19.58 4.65 -6.73
N GLU A 140 -19.10 4.69 -5.49
CA GLU A 140 -18.69 5.91 -4.82
C GLU A 140 -17.24 5.83 -4.35
N VAL A 141 -16.53 6.94 -4.46
CA VAL A 141 -15.18 7.11 -3.92
C VAL A 141 -15.30 7.97 -2.67
N TYR A 142 -14.97 7.39 -1.52
CA TYR A 142 -15.04 8.11 -0.25
C TYR A 142 -13.74 8.83 0.04
N HIS A 143 -12.60 8.20 -0.19
CA HIS A 143 -11.29 8.82 -0.02
C HIS A 143 -10.24 8.04 -0.82
N ARG A 144 -9.49 8.71 -1.68
CA ARG A 144 -8.32 8.16 -2.38
C ARG A 144 -7.11 9.02 -2.13
N LEU A 145 -6.02 8.36 -1.84
CA LEU A 145 -4.71 8.97 -1.71
C LEU A 145 -3.81 8.34 -2.77
N TYR A 146 -3.49 9.13 -3.80
CA TYR A 146 -2.65 8.67 -4.90
C TYR A 146 -1.19 8.96 -4.62
N ASP A 147 -0.33 7.95 -4.83
CA ASP A 147 1.13 8.08 -4.73
C ASP A 147 1.57 8.63 -3.36
N ILE A 148 0.94 8.14 -2.31
CA ILE A 148 1.07 8.70 -0.97
C ILE A 148 2.37 8.31 -0.25
N LEU A 149 2.91 7.14 -0.55
CA LEU A 149 4.17 6.66 0.01
C LEU A 149 5.08 6.15 -1.10
N ASN A 150 6.39 6.34 -0.90
CA ASN A 150 7.41 5.70 -1.72
C ASN A 150 7.84 4.39 -1.07
N ILE A 151 7.89 3.32 -1.87
CA ILE A 151 8.36 2.02 -1.42
C ILE A 151 9.72 1.76 -2.06
N SER A 152 10.73 1.46 -1.24
CA SER A 152 12.02 1.01 -1.72
C SER A 152 12.13 -0.50 -1.52
N VAL A 153 12.23 -1.24 -2.61
CA VAL A 153 12.48 -2.67 -2.57
C VAL A 153 13.98 -2.90 -2.68
N VAL A 154 14.55 -3.45 -1.61
CA VAL A 154 15.99 -3.72 -1.52
C VAL A 154 16.25 -5.15 -1.97
N SER A 155 17.07 -5.32 -3.03
CA SER A 155 17.35 -6.64 -3.58
C SER A 155 18.71 -6.63 -4.30
N ASP A 156 19.40 -7.77 -4.20
CA ASP A 156 20.61 -8.09 -4.98
C ASP A 156 20.29 -9.03 -6.13
N LYS A 157 19.02 -9.43 -6.30
CA LYS A 157 18.57 -10.34 -7.36
C LYS A 157 17.39 -9.72 -8.08
N ASN A 158 17.54 -9.51 -9.39
CA ASN A 158 16.43 -9.11 -10.25
C ASN A 158 16.25 -10.11 -11.38
N THR A 159 15.00 -10.47 -11.62
CA THR A 159 14.61 -11.30 -12.77
C THR A 159 14.05 -10.40 -13.88
N VAL A 160 13.33 -10.97 -14.81
CA VAL A 160 12.75 -10.24 -15.94
C VAL A 160 11.36 -9.72 -15.56
N GLY A 161 11.05 -8.50 -15.96
CA GLY A 161 9.72 -7.89 -15.75
C GLY A 161 9.56 -7.33 -14.36
N TYR A 162 8.31 -7.31 -13.87
CA TYR A 162 7.95 -6.64 -12.63
C TYR A 162 7.90 -7.58 -11.42
N TYR A 163 7.68 -8.84 -11.65
CA TYR A 163 7.38 -9.82 -10.63
C TYR A 163 8.38 -10.98 -10.67
N ASP A 164 8.93 -11.33 -9.52
CA ASP A 164 9.81 -12.47 -9.36
C ASP A 164 9.00 -13.67 -8.82
N MET A 165 8.87 -14.69 -9.63
CA MET A 165 8.15 -15.90 -9.26
C MET A 165 8.95 -16.80 -8.30
N ASP A 166 10.19 -16.42 -7.99
CA ASP A 166 11.08 -17.17 -7.13
C ASP A 166 11.22 -18.63 -7.56
N SER A 167 11.56 -18.81 -8.85
CA SER A 167 11.64 -20.13 -9.47
C SER A 167 12.76 -20.96 -8.86
N LYS A 168 12.48 -22.24 -8.67
CA LYS A 168 13.50 -23.26 -8.35
C LYS A 168 13.86 -24.01 -9.63
N VAL A 169 15.15 -24.13 -9.87
CA VAL A 169 15.64 -24.76 -11.10
C VAL A 169 16.36 -26.06 -10.74
N THR A 170 16.02 -27.13 -11.45
CA THR A 170 16.71 -28.41 -11.35
C THR A 170 17.23 -28.79 -12.73
N VAL A 171 18.50 -29.15 -12.81
CA VAL A 171 19.14 -29.63 -14.05
C VAL A 171 19.59 -31.06 -13.81
N SER A 172 19.17 -31.95 -14.71
CA SER A 172 19.59 -33.35 -14.68
C SER A 172 20.03 -33.77 -16.10
N GLU A 173 20.75 -34.92 -16.17
CA GLU A 173 21.17 -35.46 -17.48
C GLU A 173 19.96 -35.86 -18.32
N GLY A 174 19.93 -35.43 -19.57
CA GLY A 174 18.94 -35.86 -20.56
C GLY A 174 19.27 -37.23 -21.15
N ARG A 175 18.29 -37.83 -21.77
CA ARG A 175 18.46 -39.11 -22.48
C ARG A 175 18.12 -38.96 -23.96
#